data_e9e69aff1f18f294a0710963b684742f
#
_entry.id   e9e69aff1f18f294a0710963b684742f
#
_cell.length_a   1.000
_cell.length_b   1.000
_cell.length_c   1.000
_cell.angle_alpha   90.00
_cell.angle_beta   90.00
_cell.angle_gamma   90.00
#
_symmetry.space_group_name_H-M   'P 1'
#
loop_
_entity.id
_entity.type
_entity.pdbx_description
1 polymer ?
#
loop_
_entity_poly.entity_id
_entity_poly.type
_entity_poly.pdbx_seq_one_letter_code
_entity_poly.pdbx_strand_id
1 'polypeptide(L)'
;MINIIVELSKYLMIALMLVYTFECFAVFNYTDEYTQRSIFRKQNVLMFLLHMIAFLVMYLQTNETKMIGFYGMQVVLFLAVILLYTIIYPRVSRLVVNNMCMLMAIGFIMITRLSYSLAVKQFIIVSASVAISLVIPVIIRKVKALSEWKIFYAIAGVVMLGVVIIVGRVTGGAMLNVAIGGFTLQPSELVKIIFVFFVAASLKTDTSFKNIVITTAVAAMHVLILVVSKDLGAALIIFAVYLVMLYVASRQPLYVLVGLIAGSGASVVAYKLFNHVRVRVLVWKNPFTVYNEGGYQVAQSLMAIGTGSWFGMGLFQGAADQIPVAESDFIFSAIAEEMGLIFALGLILVCVSVYMMFLNIAMQLRDSFYKLVALGLGTCYIFQTFLTIGGVTKFIPSTGVTLPLVSYGGTSVLSTIIMFAIIQGLYVLREDEEEDIERKKLQRRRTSRSGSAAGEPARRERISRPKEEGRREKPQQTNGWRTKEKGRTQPPKKRTAASERNTGRKKRSQ
;
A
#
# COMPACT_ATOMS: atom_id res chain seq x y z
N MET A 1 12.66 36.33 14.27
CA MET A 1 11.30 35.81 14.45
C MET A 1 11.03 34.66 13.48
N ILE A 2 11.23 34.80 12.16
CA ILE A 2 11.00 33.74 11.15
C ILE A 2 11.77 32.46 11.49
N ASN A 3 13.06 32.52 11.82
CA ASN A 3 13.88 31.36 12.16
C ASN A 3 13.33 30.57 13.37
N ILE A 4 12.73 31.27 14.35
CA ILE A 4 12.09 30.60 15.51
C ILE A 4 10.84 29.86 15.06
N ILE A 5 10.03 30.44 14.16
CA ILE A 5 8.84 29.79 13.62
C ILE A 5 9.24 28.56 12.82
N VAL A 6 10.28 28.63 11.99
CA VAL A 6 10.80 27.50 11.22
C VAL A 6 11.28 26.39 12.15
N GLU A 7 12.05 26.76 13.18
CA GLU A 7 12.59 25.81 14.17
C GLU A 7 11.45 25.10 14.95
N LEU A 8 10.43 25.83 15.39
CA LEU A 8 9.29 25.25 16.09
C LEU A 8 8.42 24.40 15.15
N SER A 9 8.26 24.83 13.88
CA SER A 9 7.43 24.13 12.91
C SER A 9 7.93 22.71 12.60
N LYS A 10 9.25 22.47 12.59
CA LYS A 10 9.79 21.12 12.36
C LYS A 10 9.35 20.12 13.43
N TYR A 11 9.41 20.51 14.72
CA TYR A 11 8.95 19.65 15.82
C TYR A 11 7.44 19.38 15.74
N LEU A 12 6.67 20.41 15.37
CA LEU A 12 5.23 20.25 15.19
C LEU A 12 4.90 19.34 14.01
N MET A 13 5.58 19.47 12.87
CA MET A 13 5.40 18.57 11.71
C MET A 13 5.78 17.13 12.07
N ILE A 14 6.87 16.91 12.81
CA ILE A 14 7.25 15.57 13.30
C ILE A 14 6.17 15.00 14.22
N ALA A 15 5.67 15.77 15.17
CA ALA A 15 4.60 15.32 16.08
C ALA A 15 3.33 14.93 15.30
N LEU A 16 2.89 15.76 14.34
CA LEU A 16 1.75 15.47 13.49
C LEU A 16 1.96 14.19 12.67
N MET A 17 3.17 13.99 12.13
CA MET A 17 3.50 12.79 11.37
C MET A 17 3.48 11.53 12.25
N LEU A 18 4.00 11.59 13.47
CA LEU A 18 3.96 10.47 14.42
C LEU A 18 2.54 10.11 14.80
N VAL A 19 1.69 11.10 15.12
CA VAL A 19 0.28 10.86 15.44
C VAL A 19 -0.45 10.30 14.23
N TYR A 20 -0.22 10.83 13.03
CA TYR A 20 -0.80 10.30 11.79
C TYR A 20 -0.41 8.83 11.57
N THR A 21 0.87 8.52 11.72
CA THR A 21 1.39 7.16 11.59
C THR A 21 0.76 6.23 12.62
N PHE A 22 0.65 6.66 13.86
CA PHE A 22 -0.04 5.87 14.90
C PHE A 22 -1.50 5.55 14.51
N GLU A 23 -2.25 6.56 14.04
CA GLU A 23 -3.64 6.36 13.59
C GLU A 23 -3.73 5.43 12.37
N CYS A 24 -2.71 5.35 11.50
CA CYS A 24 -2.68 4.40 10.39
C CYS A 24 -2.67 2.93 10.85
N PHE A 25 -1.99 2.63 11.96
CA PHE A 25 -1.94 1.27 12.51
C PHE A 25 -3.07 1.01 13.51
N ALA A 26 -3.49 2.03 14.26
CA ALA A 26 -4.59 1.91 15.21
C ALA A 26 -5.88 1.42 14.55
N VAL A 27 -6.14 1.83 13.31
CA VAL A 27 -7.33 1.45 12.55
C VAL A 27 -7.51 -0.07 12.41
N PHE A 28 -6.41 -0.84 12.37
CA PHE A 28 -6.47 -2.30 12.23
C PHE A 28 -6.93 -3.01 13.50
N ASN A 29 -6.90 -2.34 14.65
CA ASN A 29 -7.31 -2.90 15.94
C ASN A 29 -8.81 -2.69 16.24
N TYR A 30 -9.50 -1.86 15.46
CA TYR A 30 -10.90 -1.53 15.68
C TYR A 30 -11.77 -2.08 14.55
N THR A 31 -12.84 -2.79 14.91
CA THR A 31 -13.88 -3.28 13.97
C THR A 31 -15.12 -2.39 14.00
N ASP A 32 -15.23 -1.52 15.01
CA ASP A 32 -16.33 -0.59 15.18
C ASP A 32 -16.26 0.56 14.16
N GLU A 33 -17.31 0.71 13.37
CA GLU A 33 -17.39 1.70 12.29
C GLU A 33 -17.31 3.15 12.80
N TYR A 34 -17.88 3.42 13.99
CA TYR A 34 -17.86 4.76 14.58
C TYR A 34 -16.43 5.18 14.93
N THR A 35 -15.68 4.30 15.59
CA THR A 35 -14.28 4.53 15.96
C THR A 35 -13.40 4.69 14.71
N GLN A 36 -13.56 3.81 13.71
CA GLN A 36 -12.83 3.93 12.45
C GLN A 36 -13.11 5.26 11.74
N ARG A 37 -14.37 5.70 11.68
CA ARG A 37 -14.74 7.01 11.09
C ARG A 37 -14.10 8.18 11.85
N SER A 38 -13.96 8.07 13.16
CA SER A 38 -13.27 9.08 13.97
C SER A 38 -11.78 9.14 13.63
N ILE A 39 -11.11 7.96 13.53
CA ILE A 39 -9.71 7.86 13.12
C ILE A 39 -9.49 8.49 11.74
N PHE A 40 -10.31 8.16 10.75
CA PHE A 40 -10.18 8.71 9.40
C PHE A 40 -10.36 10.24 9.35
N ARG A 41 -11.25 10.80 10.17
CA ARG A 41 -11.40 12.26 10.30
C ARG A 41 -10.15 12.90 10.92
N LYS A 42 -9.59 12.29 11.96
CA LYS A 42 -8.33 12.76 12.58
C LYS A 42 -7.19 12.72 11.57
N GLN A 43 -7.04 11.63 10.81
CA GLN A 43 -6.02 11.53 9.75
C GLN A 43 -6.10 12.69 8.76
N ASN A 44 -7.31 13.01 8.27
CA ASN A 44 -7.50 14.13 7.36
C ASN A 44 -7.12 15.47 8.00
N VAL A 45 -7.53 15.72 9.25
CA VAL A 45 -7.16 16.94 9.96
C VAL A 45 -5.65 17.04 10.13
N LEU A 46 -4.97 15.95 10.54
CA LEU A 46 -3.51 15.91 10.71
C LEU A 46 -2.79 16.19 9.40
N MET A 47 -3.25 15.60 8.29
CA MET A 47 -2.69 15.84 6.95
C MET A 47 -2.83 17.31 6.54
N PHE A 48 -4.02 17.90 6.66
CA PHE A 48 -4.22 19.31 6.29
C PHE A 48 -3.45 20.27 7.19
N LEU A 49 -3.32 19.97 8.49
CA LEU A 49 -2.51 20.77 9.41
C LEU A 49 -1.02 20.70 9.03
N LEU A 50 -0.49 19.52 8.78
CA LEU A 50 0.90 19.33 8.35
C LEU A 50 1.18 20.11 7.05
N HIS A 51 0.28 19.95 6.07
CA HIS A 51 0.37 20.62 4.79
C HIS A 51 0.31 22.17 4.93
N MET A 52 -0.61 22.65 5.76
CA MET A 52 -0.75 24.08 6.07
C MET A 52 0.51 24.67 6.71
N ILE A 53 1.07 24.00 7.72
CA ILE A 53 2.27 24.46 8.42
C ILE A 53 3.45 24.53 7.45
N ALA A 54 3.64 23.50 6.60
CA ALA A 54 4.72 23.49 5.63
C ALA A 54 4.60 24.65 4.62
N PHE A 55 3.41 24.92 4.07
CA PHE A 55 3.21 26.03 3.15
C PHE A 55 3.27 27.40 3.81
N LEU A 56 2.88 27.51 5.09
CA LEU A 56 3.09 28.72 5.88
C LEU A 56 4.59 29.01 6.03
N VAL A 57 5.39 28.00 6.35
CA VAL A 57 6.87 28.14 6.43
C VAL A 57 7.44 28.56 5.08
N MET A 58 7.01 27.91 3.99
CA MET A 58 7.46 28.28 2.64
C MET A 58 7.13 29.74 2.30
N TYR A 59 5.92 30.20 2.62
CA TYR A 59 5.52 31.59 2.40
C TYR A 59 6.38 32.56 3.23
N LEU A 60 6.63 32.27 4.50
CA LEU A 60 7.45 33.12 5.37
C LEU A 60 8.91 33.17 4.92
N GLN A 61 9.44 32.10 4.35
CA GLN A 61 10.83 32.05 3.86
C GLN A 61 11.02 32.73 2.49
N THR A 62 10.06 32.55 1.59
CA THR A 62 10.16 33.07 0.21
C THR A 62 9.52 34.45 0.04
N ASN A 63 8.58 34.80 0.93
CA ASN A 63 7.71 35.99 0.84
C ASN A 63 6.95 36.08 -0.50
N GLU A 64 6.69 34.95 -1.17
CA GLU A 64 6.01 34.89 -2.46
C GLU A 64 4.53 34.51 -2.30
N THR A 65 3.62 35.41 -2.65
CA THR A 65 2.14 35.19 -2.58
C THR A 65 1.67 34.03 -3.44
N LYS A 66 2.43 33.66 -4.49
CA LYS A 66 2.11 32.47 -5.30
C LYS A 66 2.05 31.18 -4.49
N MET A 67 2.77 31.08 -3.36
CA MET A 67 2.76 29.91 -2.48
C MET A 67 1.38 29.72 -1.84
N ILE A 68 0.70 30.81 -1.44
CA ILE A 68 -0.64 30.75 -0.85
C ILE A 68 -1.66 30.28 -1.88
N GLY A 69 -1.60 30.81 -3.11
CA GLY A 69 -2.49 30.40 -4.20
C GLY A 69 -2.31 28.93 -4.55
N PHE A 70 -1.05 28.46 -4.62
CA PHE A 70 -0.73 27.05 -4.92
C PHE A 70 -1.15 26.10 -3.80
N TYR A 71 -0.99 26.51 -2.52
CA TYR A 71 -1.54 25.81 -1.37
C TYR A 71 -3.06 25.64 -1.50
N GLY A 72 -3.79 26.73 -1.81
CA GLY A 72 -5.24 26.68 -2.00
C GLY A 72 -5.69 25.69 -3.08
N MET A 73 -4.99 25.67 -4.24
CA MET A 73 -5.27 24.69 -5.30
C MET A 73 -5.06 23.24 -4.84
N GLN A 74 -4.01 22.96 -4.07
CA GLN A 74 -3.74 21.62 -3.54
C GLN A 74 -4.79 21.19 -2.49
N VAL A 75 -5.21 22.11 -1.61
CA VAL A 75 -6.30 21.85 -0.65
C VAL A 75 -7.59 21.47 -1.39
N VAL A 76 -7.96 22.22 -2.44
CA VAL A 76 -9.12 21.90 -3.27
C VAL A 76 -8.97 20.52 -3.91
N LEU A 77 -7.78 20.19 -4.44
CA LEU A 77 -7.52 18.88 -5.03
C LEU A 77 -7.70 17.75 -4.00
N PHE A 78 -7.11 17.85 -2.80
CA PHE A 78 -7.25 16.82 -1.77
C PHE A 78 -8.69 16.68 -1.27
N LEU A 79 -9.39 17.79 -1.07
CA LEU A 79 -10.82 17.75 -0.73
C LEU A 79 -11.61 17.08 -1.85
N ALA A 80 -11.34 17.41 -3.12
CA ALA A 80 -12.00 16.80 -4.26
C ALA A 80 -11.73 15.27 -4.30
N VAL A 81 -10.49 14.82 -4.08
CA VAL A 81 -10.16 13.39 -4.03
C VAL A 81 -10.98 12.69 -2.94
N ILE A 82 -10.94 13.20 -1.70
CA ILE A 82 -11.64 12.59 -0.56
C ILE A 82 -13.14 12.56 -0.79
N LEU A 83 -13.74 13.67 -1.27
CA LEU A 83 -15.17 13.79 -1.49
C LEU A 83 -15.64 12.93 -2.67
N LEU A 84 -14.96 13.01 -3.83
CA LEU A 84 -15.36 12.26 -5.04
C LEU A 84 -15.26 10.76 -4.81
N TYR A 85 -14.18 10.26 -4.22
CA TYR A 85 -14.10 8.85 -3.88
C TYR A 85 -15.19 8.41 -2.89
N THR A 86 -15.51 9.23 -1.89
CA THR A 86 -16.53 8.88 -0.88
C THR A 86 -17.95 8.95 -1.44
N ILE A 87 -18.25 9.92 -2.35
CA ILE A 87 -19.58 10.10 -2.95
C ILE A 87 -19.83 9.05 -4.03
N ILE A 88 -18.85 8.85 -4.95
CA ILE A 88 -19.01 7.92 -6.08
C ILE A 88 -18.96 6.46 -5.59
N TYR A 89 -18.12 6.19 -4.57
CA TYR A 89 -17.91 4.86 -4.01
C TYR A 89 -18.12 4.86 -2.49
N PRO A 90 -19.36 4.78 -1.99
CA PRO A 90 -19.65 4.85 -0.53
C PRO A 90 -18.90 3.81 0.31
N ARG A 91 -18.52 2.67 -0.31
CA ARG A 91 -17.81 1.55 0.31
C ARG A 91 -16.30 1.57 0.07
N VAL A 92 -15.72 2.69 -0.32
CA VAL A 92 -14.28 2.83 -0.56
C VAL A 92 -13.48 2.68 0.73
N SER A 93 -12.28 2.11 0.63
CA SER A 93 -11.33 2.10 1.75
C SER A 93 -10.81 3.52 2.03
N ARG A 94 -11.32 4.13 3.10
CA ARG A 94 -10.91 5.49 3.50
C ARG A 94 -9.43 5.56 3.89
N LEU A 95 -8.90 4.50 4.52
CA LEU A 95 -7.48 4.45 4.88
C LEU A 95 -6.58 4.59 3.64
N VAL A 96 -6.91 3.88 2.55
CA VAL A 96 -6.14 3.95 1.31
C VAL A 96 -6.23 5.35 0.67
N VAL A 97 -7.41 5.98 0.69
CA VAL A 97 -7.58 7.36 0.17
C VAL A 97 -6.78 8.36 1.01
N ASN A 98 -6.89 8.30 2.34
CA ASN A 98 -6.20 9.22 3.25
C ASN A 98 -4.68 9.09 3.11
N ASN A 99 -4.15 7.87 3.07
CA ASN A 99 -2.71 7.63 2.91
C ASN A 99 -2.23 8.06 1.52
N MET A 100 -3.02 7.87 0.46
CA MET A 100 -2.72 8.40 -0.87
C MET A 100 -2.60 9.94 -0.84
N CYS A 101 -3.55 10.63 -0.21
CA CYS A 101 -3.50 12.08 -0.05
C CYS A 101 -2.31 12.54 0.80
N MET A 102 -1.99 11.84 1.90
CA MET A 102 -0.86 12.16 2.77
C MET A 102 0.48 12.04 2.04
N LEU A 103 0.68 10.95 1.29
CA LEU A 103 1.90 10.77 0.49
C LEU A 103 2.04 11.85 -0.58
N MET A 104 0.95 12.18 -1.27
CA MET A 104 0.95 13.28 -2.25
C MET A 104 1.20 14.64 -1.58
N ALA A 105 0.66 14.90 -0.39
CA ALA A 105 0.89 16.14 0.36
C ALA A 105 2.37 16.30 0.71
N ILE A 106 3.02 15.25 1.23
CA ILE A 106 4.46 15.25 1.52
C ILE A 106 5.26 15.48 0.22
N GLY A 107 4.89 14.80 -0.87
CA GLY A 107 5.50 14.99 -2.18
C GLY A 107 5.39 16.43 -2.66
N PHE A 108 4.21 17.04 -2.61
CA PHE A 108 4.02 18.42 -3.01
C PHE A 108 4.80 19.42 -2.14
N ILE A 109 4.88 19.19 -0.83
CA ILE A 109 5.71 20.01 0.07
C ILE A 109 7.15 20.01 -0.41
N MET A 110 7.75 18.83 -0.60
CA MET A 110 9.17 18.72 -0.95
C MET A 110 9.46 19.17 -2.38
N ILE A 111 8.62 18.79 -3.35
CA ILE A 111 8.81 19.21 -4.74
C ILE A 111 8.64 20.73 -4.87
N THR A 112 7.68 21.36 -4.14
CA THR A 112 7.52 22.82 -4.14
C THR A 112 8.73 23.51 -3.55
N ARG A 113 9.29 22.96 -2.46
CA ARG A 113 10.52 23.44 -1.81
C ARG A 113 11.72 23.40 -2.77
N LEU A 114 11.88 22.29 -3.52
CA LEU A 114 13.01 22.08 -4.43
C LEU A 114 12.83 22.82 -5.77
N SER A 115 11.63 22.78 -6.35
CA SER A 115 11.33 23.40 -7.63
C SER A 115 9.84 23.68 -7.81
N TYR A 116 9.45 24.94 -7.69
CA TYR A 116 8.06 25.37 -7.91
C TYR A 116 7.52 24.99 -9.29
N SER A 117 8.35 25.10 -10.35
CA SER A 117 7.93 24.77 -11.72
C SER A 117 7.62 23.28 -11.89
N LEU A 118 8.38 22.39 -11.25
CA LEU A 118 8.12 20.96 -11.24
C LEU A 118 6.89 20.61 -10.40
N ALA A 119 6.68 21.30 -9.28
CA ALA A 119 5.49 21.14 -8.46
C ALA A 119 4.20 21.48 -9.22
N VAL A 120 4.19 22.54 -10.02
CA VAL A 120 3.05 22.89 -10.88
C VAL A 120 2.81 21.82 -11.94
N LYS A 121 3.86 21.32 -12.61
CA LYS A 121 3.73 20.21 -13.57
C LYS A 121 3.17 18.96 -12.90
N GLN A 122 3.70 18.61 -11.72
CA GLN A 122 3.22 17.47 -10.91
C GLN A 122 1.73 17.64 -10.56
N PHE A 123 1.31 18.84 -10.16
CA PHE A 123 -0.09 19.13 -9.84
C PHE A 123 -1.03 18.86 -11.02
N ILE A 124 -0.65 19.28 -12.23
CA ILE A 124 -1.44 19.02 -13.45
C ILE A 124 -1.54 17.51 -13.70
N ILE A 125 -0.41 16.78 -13.60
CA ILE A 125 -0.37 15.34 -13.82
C ILE A 125 -1.23 14.61 -12.77
N VAL A 126 -1.10 14.96 -11.49
CA VAL A 126 -1.88 14.37 -10.40
C VAL A 126 -3.37 14.62 -10.63
N SER A 127 -3.77 15.86 -10.99
CA SER A 127 -5.17 16.22 -11.24
C SER A 127 -5.77 15.38 -12.38
N ALA A 128 -5.05 15.24 -13.49
CA ALA A 128 -5.45 14.40 -14.62
C ALA A 128 -5.51 12.91 -14.22
N SER A 129 -4.52 12.44 -13.47
CA SER A 129 -4.45 11.05 -13.00
C SER A 129 -5.59 10.71 -12.06
N VAL A 130 -5.97 11.63 -11.15
CA VAL A 130 -7.12 11.48 -10.26
C VAL A 130 -8.41 11.38 -11.07
N ALA A 131 -8.61 12.25 -12.06
CA ALA A 131 -9.80 12.19 -12.93
C ALA A 131 -9.92 10.81 -13.64
N ILE A 132 -8.81 10.29 -14.20
CA ILE A 132 -8.75 8.96 -14.81
C ILE A 132 -9.05 7.87 -13.76
N SER A 133 -8.50 8.01 -12.56
CA SER A 133 -8.61 7.01 -11.51
C SER A 133 -10.04 6.78 -11.03
N LEU A 134 -10.91 7.77 -11.13
CA LEU A 134 -12.32 7.63 -10.74
C LEU A 134 -13.12 6.66 -11.62
N VAL A 135 -12.66 6.35 -12.83
CA VAL A 135 -13.34 5.41 -13.74
C VAL A 135 -12.90 3.96 -13.47
N ILE A 136 -11.68 3.76 -12.96
CA ILE A 136 -11.06 2.44 -12.82
C ILE A 136 -11.85 1.49 -11.90
N PRO A 137 -12.34 1.89 -10.71
CA PRO A 137 -13.12 0.98 -9.86
C PRO A 137 -14.39 0.46 -10.54
N VAL A 138 -15.03 1.26 -11.40
CA VAL A 138 -16.19 0.81 -12.20
C VAL A 138 -15.78 -0.27 -13.19
N ILE A 139 -14.63 -0.10 -13.86
CA ILE A 139 -14.10 -1.09 -14.81
C ILE A 139 -13.82 -2.41 -14.09
N ILE A 140 -13.12 -2.38 -12.96
CA ILE A 140 -12.79 -3.58 -12.17
C ILE A 140 -14.04 -4.34 -11.72
N ARG A 141 -15.11 -3.61 -11.32
CA ARG A 141 -16.38 -4.22 -10.87
C ARG A 141 -17.20 -4.80 -12.02
N LYS A 142 -17.24 -4.15 -13.18
CA LYS A 142 -18.17 -4.50 -14.26
C LYS A 142 -17.56 -5.42 -15.31
N VAL A 143 -16.26 -5.35 -15.57
CA VAL A 143 -15.61 -6.06 -16.68
C VAL A 143 -15.05 -7.40 -16.18
N LYS A 144 -15.89 -8.45 -16.19
CA LYS A 144 -15.47 -9.81 -15.79
C LYS A 144 -14.44 -10.43 -16.74
N ALA A 145 -14.40 -9.99 -18.00
CA ALA A 145 -13.47 -10.48 -19.01
C ALA A 145 -11.99 -10.16 -18.72
N LEU A 146 -11.69 -9.24 -17.77
CA LEU A 146 -10.31 -8.91 -17.40
C LEU A 146 -9.47 -10.14 -17.04
N SER A 147 -10.09 -11.16 -16.47
CA SER A 147 -9.40 -12.39 -16.10
C SER A 147 -9.08 -13.32 -17.30
N GLU A 148 -9.68 -13.08 -18.46
CA GLU A 148 -9.52 -13.93 -19.65
C GLU A 148 -8.46 -13.40 -20.63
N TRP A 149 -8.03 -12.15 -20.50
CA TRP A 149 -7.19 -11.46 -21.49
C TRP A 149 -5.69 -11.72 -21.31
N LYS A 150 -5.28 -12.90 -20.85
CA LYS A 150 -3.86 -13.23 -20.59
C LYS A 150 -2.94 -12.98 -21.78
N ILE A 151 -3.36 -13.35 -23.01
CA ILE A 151 -2.55 -13.18 -24.24
C ILE A 151 -2.44 -11.69 -24.58
N PHE A 152 -3.53 -10.94 -24.46
CA PHE A 152 -3.53 -9.50 -24.68
C PHE A 152 -2.54 -8.80 -23.75
N TYR A 153 -2.54 -9.09 -22.46
CA TYR A 153 -1.62 -8.50 -21.49
C TYR A 153 -0.17 -8.86 -21.79
N ALA A 154 0.11 -10.12 -22.17
CA ALA A 154 1.45 -10.57 -22.54
C ALA A 154 1.99 -9.78 -23.75
N ILE A 155 1.19 -9.68 -24.82
CA ILE A 155 1.58 -8.97 -26.04
C ILE A 155 1.68 -7.47 -25.79
N ALA A 156 0.70 -6.87 -25.13
CA ALA A 156 0.69 -5.42 -24.83
C ALA A 156 1.93 -5.00 -24.03
N GLY A 157 2.29 -5.79 -22.97
CA GLY A 157 3.48 -5.51 -22.18
C GLY A 157 4.78 -5.57 -23.00
N VAL A 158 4.95 -6.64 -23.78
CA VAL A 158 6.15 -6.80 -24.63
C VAL A 158 6.22 -5.73 -25.71
N VAL A 159 5.12 -5.42 -26.39
CA VAL A 159 5.07 -4.39 -27.43
C VAL A 159 5.37 -3.00 -26.85
N MET A 160 4.76 -2.65 -25.70
CA MET A 160 5.03 -1.36 -25.06
C MET A 160 6.49 -1.20 -24.66
N LEU A 161 7.13 -2.26 -24.16
CA LEU A 161 8.58 -2.23 -23.86
C LEU A 161 9.42 -2.21 -25.14
N GLY A 162 9.02 -2.94 -26.18
CA GLY A 162 9.70 -2.97 -27.47
C GLY A 162 9.71 -1.61 -28.18
N VAL A 163 8.60 -0.88 -28.12
CA VAL A 163 8.50 0.48 -28.66
C VAL A 163 9.52 1.42 -28.02
N VAL A 164 9.81 1.27 -26.71
CA VAL A 164 10.81 2.10 -26.03
C VAL A 164 12.21 1.88 -26.57
N ILE A 165 12.56 0.66 -26.97
CA ILE A 165 13.89 0.38 -27.59
C ILE A 165 14.03 1.07 -28.94
N ILE A 166 12.93 1.17 -29.69
CA ILE A 166 12.94 1.71 -31.08
C ILE A 166 12.85 3.25 -31.07
N VAL A 167 11.95 3.82 -30.23
CA VAL A 167 11.58 5.24 -30.27
C VAL A 167 12.07 6.01 -29.06
N GLY A 168 12.53 5.31 -28.01
CA GLY A 168 12.89 5.91 -26.73
C GLY A 168 14.07 6.88 -26.83
N ARG A 169 13.96 7.99 -26.09
CA ARG A 169 15.07 8.94 -25.90
C ARG A 169 15.96 8.49 -24.76
N VAL A 170 17.26 8.64 -24.95
CA VAL A 170 18.25 8.36 -23.90
C VAL A 170 18.17 9.47 -22.85
N THR A 171 17.80 9.12 -21.63
CA THR A 171 17.79 10.03 -20.48
C THR A 171 18.66 9.40 -19.38
N GLY A 172 19.67 10.12 -18.87
CA GLY A 172 20.57 9.57 -17.85
C GLY A 172 21.33 8.30 -18.27
N GLY A 173 21.56 8.10 -19.60
CA GLY A 173 22.25 6.92 -20.12
C GLY A 173 21.37 5.68 -20.31
N ALA A 174 20.07 5.75 -20.08
CA ALA A 174 19.09 4.68 -20.28
C ALA A 174 17.99 5.11 -21.29
N MET A 175 17.50 4.16 -22.10
CA MET A 175 16.37 4.39 -23.02
C MET A 175 15.07 4.17 -22.24
N LEU A 176 14.59 5.21 -21.55
CA LEU A 176 13.48 5.08 -20.61
C LEU A 176 12.22 5.80 -21.06
N ASN A 177 12.35 6.92 -21.76
CA ASN A 177 11.28 7.87 -21.94
C ASN A 177 10.91 8.08 -23.41
N VAL A 178 9.60 8.18 -23.67
CA VAL A 178 9.03 8.67 -24.93
C VAL A 178 8.47 10.07 -24.65
N ALA A 179 8.97 11.08 -25.38
CA ALA A 179 8.48 12.45 -25.24
C ALA A 179 7.25 12.68 -26.13
N ILE A 180 6.14 13.05 -25.52
CA ILE A 180 4.88 13.37 -26.20
C ILE A 180 4.36 14.71 -25.69
N GLY A 181 4.28 15.74 -26.57
CA GLY A 181 3.67 17.02 -26.23
C GLY A 181 4.28 17.75 -25.01
N GLY A 182 5.62 17.62 -24.80
CA GLY A 182 6.29 18.24 -23.65
C GLY A 182 6.25 17.45 -22.35
N PHE A 183 5.56 16.31 -22.33
CA PHE A 183 5.57 15.35 -21.22
C PHE A 183 6.45 14.14 -21.57
N THR A 184 7.12 13.60 -20.56
CA THR A 184 7.89 12.37 -20.69
C THR A 184 7.08 11.21 -20.16
N LEU A 185 6.79 10.23 -21.02
CA LEU A 185 6.09 9.01 -20.67
C LEU A 185 7.10 7.87 -20.58
N GLN A 186 7.12 7.18 -19.43
CA GLN A 186 7.95 5.99 -19.21
C GLN A 186 7.04 4.76 -19.25
N PRO A 187 7.02 4.01 -20.37
CA PRO A 187 6.12 2.88 -20.54
C PRO A 187 6.31 1.76 -19.54
N SER A 188 7.53 1.54 -19.03
CA SER A 188 7.79 0.52 -17.99
C SER A 188 6.95 0.74 -16.72
N GLU A 189 6.57 1.97 -16.40
CA GLU A 189 5.68 2.29 -15.29
C GLU A 189 4.27 1.69 -15.44
N LEU A 190 3.71 1.77 -16.66
CA LEU A 190 2.40 1.19 -16.96
C LEU A 190 2.49 -0.33 -17.18
N VAL A 191 3.62 -0.79 -17.76
CA VAL A 191 3.84 -2.23 -17.98
C VAL A 191 3.87 -3.01 -16.68
N LYS A 192 4.32 -2.45 -15.55
CA LYS A 192 4.24 -3.12 -14.23
C LYS A 192 2.81 -3.54 -13.90
N ILE A 193 1.83 -2.69 -14.18
CA ILE A 193 0.41 -3.00 -13.95
C ILE A 193 -0.07 -4.10 -14.90
N ILE A 194 0.19 -3.93 -16.22
CA ILE A 194 -0.18 -4.91 -17.25
C ILE A 194 0.43 -6.27 -16.95
N PHE A 195 1.68 -6.30 -16.51
CA PHE A 195 2.41 -7.52 -16.13
C PHE A 195 1.75 -8.23 -14.95
N VAL A 196 1.31 -7.50 -13.92
CA VAL A 196 0.56 -8.11 -12.80
C VAL A 196 -0.72 -8.76 -13.29
N PHE A 197 -1.48 -8.11 -14.20
CA PHE A 197 -2.67 -8.69 -14.80
C PHE A 197 -2.35 -9.92 -15.66
N PHE A 198 -1.25 -9.90 -16.42
CA PHE A 198 -0.77 -11.05 -17.18
C PHE A 198 -0.49 -12.26 -16.28
N VAL A 199 0.32 -12.09 -15.24
CA VAL A 199 0.68 -13.17 -14.33
C VAL A 199 -0.55 -13.70 -13.58
N ALA A 200 -1.42 -12.80 -13.10
CA ALA A 200 -2.66 -13.17 -12.43
C ALA A 200 -3.59 -13.98 -13.33
N ALA A 201 -3.79 -13.54 -14.59
CA ALA A 201 -4.62 -14.26 -15.57
C ALA A 201 -4.02 -15.62 -15.98
N SER A 202 -2.69 -15.73 -15.99
CA SER A 202 -1.99 -16.97 -16.35
C SER A 202 -2.03 -18.00 -15.22
N LEU A 203 -1.95 -17.57 -13.95
CA LEU A 203 -1.82 -18.48 -12.80
C LEU A 203 -3.10 -18.64 -11.98
N LYS A 204 -4.22 -17.99 -12.35
CA LYS A 204 -5.48 -18.02 -11.57
C LYS A 204 -6.05 -19.42 -11.37
N THR A 205 -5.95 -20.30 -12.37
CA THR A 205 -6.58 -21.64 -12.39
C THR A 205 -5.62 -22.76 -12.70
N ASP A 206 -4.60 -22.52 -13.52
CA ASP A 206 -3.67 -23.53 -14.00
C ASP A 206 -2.25 -23.25 -13.50
N THR A 207 -1.79 -24.06 -12.55
CA THR A 207 -0.43 -24.05 -12.01
C THR A 207 0.35 -25.30 -12.43
N SER A 208 -0.02 -25.93 -13.56
CA SER A 208 0.74 -27.03 -14.14
C SER A 208 2.15 -26.58 -14.52
N PHE A 209 3.11 -27.51 -14.48
CA PHE A 209 4.50 -27.22 -14.81
C PHE A 209 4.65 -26.57 -16.19
N LYS A 210 3.89 -27.06 -17.19
CA LYS A 210 3.89 -26.49 -18.55
C LYS A 210 3.44 -25.04 -18.56
N ASN A 211 2.35 -24.68 -17.87
CA ASN A 211 1.85 -23.31 -17.82
C ASN A 211 2.81 -22.39 -17.04
N ILE A 212 3.41 -22.89 -15.96
CA ILE A 212 4.45 -22.15 -15.21
C ILE A 212 5.65 -21.84 -16.12
N VAL A 213 6.15 -22.83 -16.88
CA VAL A 213 7.29 -22.62 -17.77
C VAL A 213 6.97 -21.57 -18.86
N ILE A 214 5.79 -21.63 -19.48
CA ILE A 214 5.36 -20.65 -20.48
C ILE A 214 5.25 -19.26 -19.83
N THR A 215 4.61 -19.14 -18.67
CA THR A 215 4.47 -17.86 -17.97
C THR A 215 5.82 -17.29 -17.56
N THR A 216 6.75 -18.17 -17.08
CA THR A 216 8.13 -17.78 -16.74
C THR A 216 8.90 -17.28 -17.98
N ALA A 217 8.76 -17.94 -19.13
CA ALA A 217 9.42 -17.52 -20.36
C ALA A 217 8.96 -16.12 -20.80
N VAL A 218 7.65 -15.84 -20.74
CA VAL A 218 7.11 -14.51 -21.05
C VAL A 218 7.54 -13.48 -20.00
N ALA A 219 7.54 -13.82 -18.71
CA ALA A 219 8.04 -12.95 -17.65
C ALA A 219 9.54 -12.63 -17.84
N ALA A 220 10.35 -13.65 -18.15
CA ALA A 220 11.77 -13.47 -18.43
C ALA A 220 12.01 -12.56 -19.64
N MET A 221 11.17 -12.65 -20.68
CA MET A 221 11.24 -11.76 -21.84
C MET A 221 11.01 -10.28 -21.43
N HIS A 222 10.02 -9.97 -20.58
CA HIS A 222 9.83 -8.62 -20.05
C HIS A 222 11.07 -8.13 -19.30
N VAL A 223 11.62 -8.97 -18.41
CA VAL A 223 12.83 -8.62 -17.64
C VAL A 223 14.00 -8.38 -18.55
N LEU A 224 14.24 -9.25 -19.56
CA LEU A 224 15.35 -9.10 -20.50
C LEU A 224 15.25 -7.81 -21.32
N ILE A 225 14.06 -7.45 -21.82
CA ILE A 225 13.84 -6.19 -22.54
C ILE A 225 14.20 -4.99 -21.65
N LEU A 226 13.79 -4.99 -20.38
CA LEU A 226 14.11 -3.93 -19.42
C LEU A 226 15.61 -3.86 -19.10
N VAL A 227 16.29 -5.00 -19.00
CA VAL A 227 17.75 -5.03 -18.78
C VAL A 227 18.49 -4.45 -19.99
N VAL A 228 18.08 -4.79 -21.22
CA VAL A 228 18.63 -4.23 -22.45
C VAL A 228 18.38 -2.73 -22.55
N SER A 229 17.20 -2.26 -22.14
CA SER A 229 16.86 -0.83 -22.06
C SER A 229 17.57 -0.10 -20.91
N LYS A 230 18.36 -0.81 -20.08
CA LYS A 230 19.06 -0.32 -18.89
C LYS A 230 18.13 0.14 -17.75
N ASP A 231 16.85 -0.27 -17.78
CA ASP A 231 15.88 -0.04 -16.70
C ASP A 231 15.95 -1.17 -15.67
N LEU A 232 17.04 -1.19 -14.91
CA LEU A 232 17.29 -2.22 -13.91
C LEU A 232 16.30 -2.17 -12.73
N GLY A 233 15.82 -0.97 -12.41
CA GLY A 233 14.85 -0.78 -11.34
C GLY A 233 13.52 -1.47 -11.65
N ALA A 234 12.94 -1.20 -12.83
CA ALA A 234 11.71 -1.86 -13.27
C ALA A 234 11.92 -3.37 -13.47
N ALA A 235 13.08 -3.81 -13.97
CA ALA A 235 13.43 -5.21 -14.12
C ALA A 235 13.40 -5.96 -12.78
N LEU A 236 14.00 -5.39 -11.74
CA LEU A 236 13.98 -5.96 -10.38
C LEU A 236 12.57 -5.99 -9.79
N ILE A 237 11.76 -4.95 -10.00
CA ILE A 237 10.38 -4.92 -9.52
C ILE A 237 9.56 -6.03 -10.19
N ILE A 238 9.60 -6.14 -11.51
CA ILE A 238 8.88 -7.18 -12.27
C ILE A 238 9.33 -8.58 -11.84
N PHE A 239 10.64 -8.79 -11.67
CA PHE A 239 11.19 -10.06 -11.20
C PHE A 239 10.68 -10.42 -9.80
N ALA A 240 10.73 -9.50 -8.83
CA ALA A 240 10.25 -9.74 -7.47
C ALA A 240 8.74 -10.01 -7.44
N VAL A 241 7.96 -9.20 -8.16
CA VAL A 241 6.50 -9.38 -8.29
C VAL A 241 6.18 -10.76 -8.86
N TYR A 242 6.88 -11.17 -9.93
CA TYR A 242 6.70 -12.50 -10.51
C TYR A 242 6.94 -13.62 -9.50
N LEU A 243 8.06 -13.59 -8.77
CA LEU A 243 8.39 -14.63 -7.78
C LEU A 243 7.35 -14.71 -6.66
N VAL A 244 6.91 -13.56 -6.13
CA VAL A 244 5.90 -13.54 -5.06
C VAL A 244 4.55 -14.07 -5.57
N MET A 245 4.10 -13.64 -6.75
CA MET A 245 2.86 -14.12 -7.34
C MET A 245 2.91 -15.63 -7.68
N LEU A 246 4.05 -16.11 -8.23
CA LEU A 246 4.27 -17.52 -8.52
C LEU A 246 4.23 -18.37 -7.25
N TYR A 247 4.87 -17.91 -6.16
CA TYR A 247 4.83 -18.60 -4.87
C TYR A 247 3.41 -18.73 -4.33
N VAL A 248 2.67 -17.63 -4.30
CA VAL A 248 1.31 -17.63 -3.73
C VAL A 248 0.34 -18.46 -4.59
N ALA A 249 0.52 -18.45 -5.93
CA ALA A 249 -0.31 -19.25 -6.83
C ALA A 249 0.01 -20.75 -6.76
N SER A 250 1.31 -21.11 -6.83
CA SER A 250 1.74 -22.51 -6.90
C SER A 250 1.89 -23.19 -5.53
N ARG A 251 2.10 -22.40 -4.47
CA ARG A 251 2.46 -22.86 -3.11
C ARG A 251 3.72 -23.74 -3.06
N GLN A 252 4.59 -23.64 -4.06
CA GLN A 252 5.80 -24.43 -4.19
C GLN A 252 7.05 -23.55 -3.95
N PRO A 253 7.72 -23.66 -2.80
CA PRO A 253 8.91 -22.85 -2.50
C PRO A 253 10.09 -23.13 -3.42
N LEU A 254 10.13 -24.33 -4.04
CA LEU A 254 11.20 -24.70 -4.95
C LEU A 254 11.30 -23.78 -6.16
N TYR A 255 10.16 -23.34 -6.72
CA TYR A 255 10.16 -22.39 -7.85
C TYR A 255 10.78 -21.05 -7.48
N VAL A 256 10.53 -20.57 -6.26
CA VAL A 256 11.15 -19.34 -5.76
C VAL A 256 12.65 -19.50 -5.60
N LEU A 257 13.08 -20.62 -5.03
CA LEU A 257 14.51 -20.93 -4.86
C LEU A 257 15.23 -20.97 -6.22
N VAL A 258 14.66 -21.69 -7.20
CA VAL A 258 15.19 -21.75 -8.56
C VAL A 258 15.22 -20.35 -9.20
N GLY A 259 14.15 -19.57 -9.02
CA GLY A 259 14.08 -18.19 -9.50
C GLY A 259 15.16 -17.30 -8.88
N LEU A 260 15.38 -17.38 -7.56
CA LEU A 260 16.44 -16.63 -6.86
C LEU A 260 17.85 -17.02 -7.32
N ILE A 261 18.11 -18.32 -7.53
CA ILE A 261 19.40 -18.79 -8.07
C ILE A 261 19.59 -18.25 -9.49
N ALA A 262 18.57 -18.36 -10.36
CA ALA A 262 18.62 -17.84 -11.73
C ALA A 262 18.82 -16.31 -11.76
N GLY A 263 18.11 -15.57 -10.91
CA GLY A 263 18.25 -14.12 -10.76
C GLY A 263 19.63 -13.69 -10.26
N SER A 264 20.21 -14.44 -9.30
CA SER A 264 21.56 -14.21 -8.81
C SER A 264 22.61 -14.46 -9.93
N GLY A 265 22.44 -15.54 -10.69
CA GLY A 265 23.28 -15.84 -11.85
C GLY A 265 23.17 -14.74 -12.92
N ALA A 266 21.94 -14.31 -13.25
CA ALA A 266 21.69 -13.22 -14.20
C ALA A 266 22.33 -11.89 -13.73
N SER A 267 22.32 -11.60 -12.43
CA SER A 267 22.95 -10.40 -11.86
C SER A 267 24.48 -10.43 -12.00
N VAL A 268 25.10 -11.59 -11.81
CA VAL A 268 26.54 -11.75 -12.05
C VAL A 268 26.89 -11.57 -13.54
N VAL A 269 26.08 -12.12 -14.43
CA VAL A 269 26.23 -11.93 -15.88
C VAL A 269 26.05 -10.46 -16.26
N ALA A 270 25.01 -9.80 -15.74
CA ALA A 270 24.76 -8.37 -15.96
C ALA A 270 25.95 -7.51 -15.47
N TYR A 271 26.53 -7.81 -14.32
CA TYR A 271 27.70 -7.13 -13.79
C TYR A 271 28.92 -7.27 -14.72
N LYS A 272 29.12 -8.44 -15.34
CA LYS A 272 30.23 -8.65 -16.29
C LYS A 272 30.01 -8.00 -17.64
N LEU A 273 28.79 -7.98 -18.13
CA LEU A 273 28.47 -7.50 -19.49
C LEU A 273 28.21 -5.99 -19.54
N PHE A 274 27.56 -5.40 -18.53
CA PHE A 274 27.09 -4.03 -18.59
C PHE A 274 27.90 -3.07 -17.73
N ASN A 275 28.56 -2.11 -18.35
CA ASN A 275 29.40 -1.13 -17.64
C ASN A 275 28.58 -0.28 -16.64
N HIS A 276 27.34 0.11 -16.97
CA HIS A 276 26.48 0.86 -16.05
C HIS A 276 26.13 0.09 -14.77
N VAL A 277 26.05 -1.25 -14.81
CA VAL A 277 25.86 -2.08 -13.61
C VAL A 277 27.12 -2.06 -12.77
N ARG A 278 28.31 -2.17 -13.37
CA ARG A 278 29.61 -2.08 -12.68
C ARG A 278 29.77 -0.75 -11.97
N VAL A 279 29.46 0.35 -12.64
CA VAL A 279 29.54 1.69 -12.05
C VAL A 279 28.62 1.82 -10.84
N ARG A 280 27.35 1.36 -10.94
CA ARG A 280 26.40 1.38 -9.81
C ARG A 280 26.90 0.57 -8.61
N VAL A 281 27.51 -0.60 -8.85
CA VAL A 281 28.09 -1.44 -7.78
C VAL A 281 29.33 -0.77 -7.17
N LEU A 282 30.17 -0.12 -7.99
CA LEU A 282 31.34 0.61 -7.51
C LEU A 282 30.94 1.80 -6.63
N VAL A 283 29.99 2.62 -7.11
CA VAL A 283 29.42 3.74 -6.36
C VAL A 283 28.76 3.27 -5.07
N TRP A 284 28.03 2.17 -5.09
CA TRP A 284 27.43 1.58 -3.90
C TRP A 284 28.47 1.17 -2.85
N LYS A 285 29.60 0.57 -3.28
CA LYS A 285 30.66 0.18 -2.36
C LYS A 285 31.38 1.40 -1.76
N ASN A 286 31.81 2.32 -2.59
CA ASN A 286 32.67 3.43 -2.19
C ASN A 286 32.28 4.77 -2.86
N PRO A 287 31.12 5.40 -2.51
CA PRO A 287 30.64 6.60 -3.17
C PRO A 287 31.59 7.80 -3.00
N PHE A 288 32.26 7.90 -1.86
CA PHE A 288 33.18 9.02 -1.58
C PHE A 288 34.52 8.91 -2.32
N THR A 289 35.01 7.70 -2.60
CA THR A 289 36.27 7.51 -3.36
C THR A 289 36.10 7.75 -4.85
N VAL A 290 34.91 7.49 -5.37
CA VAL A 290 34.52 7.69 -6.78
C VAL A 290 33.60 8.92 -6.95
N TYR A 291 33.78 9.92 -6.11
CA TYR A 291 32.91 11.09 -6.04
C TYR A 291 32.74 11.78 -7.42
N ASN A 292 33.85 12.02 -8.13
CA ASN A 292 33.84 12.66 -9.44
C ASN A 292 33.47 11.71 -10.61
N GLU A 293 33.41 10.38 -10.35
CA GLU A 293 33.13 9.34 -11.37
C GLU A 293 31.73 8.75 -11.27
N GLY A 294 30.77 9.51 -10.69
CA GLY A 294 29.36 9.10 -10.56
C GLY A 294 28.91 8.84 -9.11
N GLY A 295 29.84 8.90 -8.13
CA GLY A 295 29.52 8.76 -6.71
C GLY A 295 28.86 9.98 -6.07
N TYR A 296 28.93 11.15 -6.75
CA TYR A 296 28.46 12.42 -6.24
C TYR A 296 27.03 12.37 -5.68
N GLN A 297 26.07 11.83 -6.44
CA GLN A 297 24.66 11.77 -6.04
C GLN A 297 24.44 10.98 -4.75
N VAL A 298 25.05 9.79 -4.64
CA VAL A 298 24.92 8.94 -3.45
C VAL A 298 25.68 9.53 -2.27
N ALA A 299 26.83 10.13 -2.49
CA ALA A 299 27.60 10.81 -1.45
C ALA A 299 26.83 12.00 -0.86
N GLN A 300 26.25 12.87 -1.72
CA GLN A 300 25.40 13.99 -1.29
C GLN A 300 24.16 13.50 -0.54
N SER A 301 23.52 12.44 -1.02
CA SER A 301 22.39 11.81 -0.35
C SER A 301 22.74 11.36 1.08
N LEU A 302 23.88 10.70 1.27
CA LEU A 302 24.31 10.23 2.59
C LEU A 302 24.69 11.39 3.51
N MET A 303 25.34 12.44 2.98
CA MET A 303 25.65 13.64 3.75
C MET A 303 24.37 14.35 4.20
N ALA A 304 23.40 14.51 3.33
CA ALA A 304 22.09 15.11 3.63
C ALA A 304 21.34 14.34 4.74
N ILE A 305 21.26 13.00 4.62
CA ILE A 305 20.64 12.17 5.67
C ILE A 305 21.39 12.32 7.01
N GLY A 306 22.73 12.36 6.98
CA GLY A 306 23.55 12.54 8.17
C GLY A 306 23.38 13.93 8.81
N THR A 307 23.32 15.00 8.00
CA THR A 307 23.13 16.37 8.44
C THR A 307 21.75 16.57 9.08
N GLY A 308 20.70 15.96 8.49
CA GLY A 308 19.34 16.04 9.02
C GLY A 308 19.18 15.42 10.41
N SER A 309 20.02 14.45 10.78
CA SER A 309 19.96 13.81 12.10
C SER A 309 18.54 13.34 12.48
N TRP A 310 18.17 13.36 13.76
CA TRP A 310 16.87 12.90 14.24
C TRP A 310 15.71 13.86 13.92
N PHE A 311 15.94 15.18 14.04
CA PHE A 311 14.88 16.20 14.01
C PHE A 311 14.89 17.09 12.77
N GLY A 312 15.81 16.89 11.85
CA GLY A 312 15.95 17.70 10.66
C GLY A 312 16.56 19.09 10.89
N MET A 313 17.03 19.68 9.81
CA MET A 313 17.49 21.06 9.82
C MET A 313 16.35 22.07 9.90
N GLY A 314 15.15 21.69 9.46
CA GLY A 314 14.01 22.56 9.22
C GLY A 314 13.83 22.86 7.74
N LEU A 315 12.61 23.11 7.33
CA LEU A 315 12.26 23.38 5.94
C LEU A 315 13.00 24.65 5.46
N PHE A 316 13.70 24.61 4.32
CA PHE A 316 14.60 25.64 3.79
C PHE A 316 15.90 25.86 4.58
N GLN A 317 16.22 25.07 5.58
CA GLN A 317 17.47 25.21 6.34
C GLN A 317 18.53 24.16 5.93
N GLY A 318 18.14 23.18 5.13
CA GLY A 318 19.04 22.20 4.53
C GLY A 318 19.59 22.65 3.18
N ALA A 319 20.51 21.86 2.63
CA ALA A 319 21.12 22.03 1.31
C ALA A 319 20.62 20.97 0.31
N ALA A 320 19.34 20.60 0.42
CA ALA A 320 18.72 19.55 -0.40
C ALA A 320 18.77 19.83 -1.92
N ASP A 321 18.90 21.09 -2.31
CA ASP A 321 19.12 21.56 -3.69
C ASP A 321 20.50 21.17 -4.25
N GLN A 322 21.48 20.83 -3.41
CA GLN A 322 22.79 20.32 -3.84
C GLN A 322 22.75 18.83 -4.24
N ILE A 323 21.69 18.11 -3.89
CA ILE A 323 21.52 16.71 -4.28
C ILE A 323 21.01 16.69 -5.71
N PRO A 324 21.77 16.16 -6.68
CA PRO A 324 21.26 16.03 -8.05
C PRO A 324 20.01 15.18 -8.12
N VAL A 325 18.98 15.65 -8.87
CA VAL A 325 17.68 14.98 -9.00
C VAL A 325 16.99 14.69 -7.63
N ALA A 326 17.19 15.60 -6.67
CA ALA A 326 16.59 15.50 -5.34
C ALA A 326 15.07 15.37 -5.39
N GLU A 327 14.41 16.01 -6.36
CA GLU A 327 12.97 15.99 -6.54
C GLU A 327 12.41 14.63 -7.00
N SER A 328 13.25 13.75 -7.56
CA SER A 328 12.84 12.42 -8.06
C SER A 328 13.43 11.27 -7.24
N ASP A 329 14.61 10.79 -7.61
CA ASP A 329 15.19 9.56 -7.07
C ASP A 329 15.71 9.72 -5.64
N PHE A 330 16.11 10.95 -5.25
CA PHE A 330 16.72 11.25 -3.95
C PHE A 330 15.81 12.08 -3.02
N ILE A 331 14.50 12.15 -3.29
CA ILE A 331 13.57 12.95 -2.48
C ILE A 331 13.54 12.53 -1.01
N PHE A 332 13.73 11.23 -0.74
CA PHE A 332 13.80 10.73 0.63
C PHE A 332 14.98 11.31 1.41
N SER A 333 16.12 11.56 0.75
CA SER A 333 17.29 12.21 1.38
C SER A 333 17.01 13.65 1.71
N ALA A 334 16.34 14.39 0.81
CA ALA A 334 15.90 15.76 1.07
C ALA A 334 14.88 15.83 2.24
N ILE A 335 13.95 14.87 2.32
CA ILE A 335 13.02 14.77 3.45
C ILE A 335 13.78 14.50 4.74
N ALA A 336 14.74 13.57 4.73
CA ALA A 336 15.52 13.22 5.92
C ALA A 336 16.39 14.40 6.38
N GLU A 337 16.94 15.20 5.47
CA GLU A 337 17.74 16.38 5.79
C GLU A 337 16.90 17.48 6.45
N GLU A 338 15.80 17.88 5.82
CA GLU A 338 15.02 19.02 6.28
C GLU A 338 14.02 18.67 7.39
N MET A 339 13.35 17.50 7.30
CA MET A 339 12.33 17.09 8.27
C MET A 339 12.83 16.10 9.32
N GLY A 340 14.02 15.52 9.12
CA GLY A 340 14.66 14.60 10.06
C GLY A 340 14.28 13.13 9.91
N LEU A 341 15.10 12.28 10.53
CA LEU A 341 14.96 10.83 10.45
C LEU A 341 13.64 10.32 11.05
N ILE A 342 13.15 10.94 12.14
CA ILE A 342 11.88 10.55 12.78
C ILE A 342 10.72 10.75 11.80
N PHE A 343 10.66 11.88 11.09
CA PHE A 343 9.65 12.14 10.07
C PHE A 343 9.78 11.15 8.90
N ALA A 344 11.01 10.91 8.43
CA ALA A 344 11.30 9.97 7.35
C ALA A 344 10.90 8.53 7.71
N LEU A 345 11.12 8.09 8.97
CA LEU A 345 10.63 6.80 9.47
C LEU A 345 9.09 6.76 9.51
N GLY A 346 8.44 7.84 9.92
CA GLY A 346 6.99 7.97 9.84
C GLY A 346 6.48 7.78 8.41
N LEU A 347 7.14 8.41 7.42
CA LEU A 347 6.82 8.23 6.00
C LEU A 347 6.94 6.77 5.54
N ILE A 348 8.02 6.07 5.94
CA ILE A 348 8.18 4.64 5.66
C ILE A 348 7.02 3.84 6.25
N LEU A 349 6.65 4.12 7.51
CA LEU A 349 5.56 3.42 8.18
C LEU A 349 4.20 3.69 7.53
N VAL A 350 3.95 4.90 7.00
CA VAL A 350 2.75 5.16 6.18
C VAL A 350 2.76 4.30 4.92
N CYS A 351 3.89 4.19 4.21
CA CYS A 351 4.01 3.30 3.05
C CYS A 351 3.75 1.83 3.43
N VAL A 352 4.26 1.37 4.57
CA VAL A 352 4.00 0.02 5.09
C VAL A 352 2.52 -0.18 5.43
N SER A 353 1.86 0.82 6.03
CA SER A 353 0.41 0.77 6.31
C SER A 353 -0.43 0.62 5.03
N VAL A 354 -0.07 1.33 3.95
CA VAL A 354 -0.69 1.14 2.63
C VAL A 354 -0.53 -0.30 2.15
N TYR A 355 0.67 -0.83 2.21
CA TYR A 355 0.94 -2.22 1.80
C TYR A 355 0.17 -3.23 2.63
N MET A 356 0.13 -3.07 3.95
CA MET A 356 -0.66 -3.92 4.85
C MET A 356 -2.15 -3.91 4.47
N MET A 357 -2.70 -2.74 4.11
CA MET A 357 -4.08 -2.66 3.65
C MET A 357 -4.27 -3.37 2.30
N PHE A 358 -3.34 -3.25 1.35
CA PHE A 358 -3.39 -3.96 0.07
C PHE A 358 -3.35 -5.48 0.29
N LEU A 359 -2.49 -5.97 1.19
CA LEU A 359 -2.46 -7.39 1.57
C LEU A 359 -3.75 -7.85 2.24
N ASN A 360 -4.31 -7.03 3.14
CA ASN A 360 -5.57 -7.33 3.80
C ASN A 360 -6.71 -7.49 2.77
N ILE A 361 -6.78 -6.60 1.79
CA ILE A 361 -7.73 -6.70 0.68
C ILE A 361 -7.48 -8.00 -0.12
N ALA A 362 -6.23 -8.28 -0.48
CA ALA A 362 -5.87 -9.49 -1.22
C ALA A 362 -6.28 -10.78 -0.51
N MET A 363 -6.09 -10.84 0.82
CA MET A 363 -6.45 -12.02 1.62
C MET A 363 -7.96 -12.26 1.71
N GLN A 364 -8.76 -11.21 1.65
CA GLN A 364 -10.22 -11.29 1.80
C GLN A 364 -10.96 -11.52 0.48
N LEU A 365 -10.33 -11.27 -0.68
CA LEU A 365 -10.89 -11.57 -2.00
C LEU A 365 -11.05 -13.08 -2.20
N ARG A 366 -12.14 -13.50 -2.86
CA ARG A 366 -12.45 -14.92 -3.13
C ARG A 366 -11.89 -15.39 -4.46
N ASP A 367 -12.05 -14.57 -5.49
CA ASP A 367 -11.57 -14.90 -6.83
C ASP A 367 -10.03 -14.85 -6.85
N SER A 368 -9.42 -15.96 -7.34
CA SER A 368 -7.96 -16.13 -7.40
C SER A 368 -7.28 -15.09 -8.30
N PHE A 369 -7.94 -14.66 -9.38
CA PHE A 369 -7.41 -13.62 -10.27
C PHE A 369 -7.27 -12.29 -9.53
N TYR A 370 -8.35 -11.80 -8.92
CA TYR A 370 -8.33 -10.54 -8.20
C TYR A 370 -7.44 -10.58 -6.96
N LYS A 371 -7.38 -11.72 -6.27
CA LYS A 371 -6.43 -11.95 -5.18
C LYS A 371 -4.98 -11.76 -5.63
N LEU A 372 -4.59 -12.38 -6.76
CA LEU A 372 -3.26 -12.27 -7.32
C LEU A 372 -2.98 -10.85 -7.84
N VAL A 373 -3.98 -10.16 -8.42
CA VAL A 373 -3.84 -8.75 -8.84
C VAL A 373 -3.55 -7.86 -7.63
N ALA A 374 -4.33 -7.96 -6.56
CA ALA A 374 -4.12 -7.15 -5.35
C ALA A 374 -2.75 -7.41 -4.71
N LEU A 375 -2.34 -8.69 -4.62
CA LEU A 375 -1.04 -9.10 -4.11
C LEU A 375 0.10 -8.56 -5.00
N GLY A 376 -0.01 -8.71 -6.32
CA GLY A 376 1.01 -8.28 -7.28
C GLY A 376 1.20 -6.76 -7.26
N LEU A 377 0.11 -5.98 -7.25
CA LEU A 377 0.17 -4.52 -7.14
C LEU A 377 0.73 -4.07 -5.79
N GLY A 378 0.33 -4.73 -4.70
CA GLY A 378 0.89 -4.45 -3.37
C GLY A 378 2.39 -4.72 -3.32
N THR A 379 2.84 -5.86 -3.88
CA THR A 379 4.27 -6.20 -3.97
C THR A 379 5.02 -5.19 -4.84
N CYS A 380 4.44 -4.77 -5.97
CA CYS A 380 5.01 -3.74 -6.84
C CYS A 380 5.24 -2.43 -6.06
N TYR A 381 4.23 -1.96 -5.33
CA TYR A 381 4.28 -0.74 -4.53
C TYR A 381 5.35 -0.79 -3.43
N ILE A 382 5.34 -1.84 -2.60
CA ILE A 382 6.27 -1.91 -1.47
C ILE A 382 7.71 -2.17 -1.92
N PHE A 383 7.90 -2.97 -2.97
CA PHE A 383 9.22 -3.26 -3.49
C PHE A 383 9.82 -2.03 -4.18
N GLN A 384 9.01 -1.23 -4.89
CA GLN A 384 9.42 0.06 -5.43
C GLN A 384 9.85 1.01 -4.31
N THR A 385 9.07 1.12 -3.24
CA THR A 385 9.41 1.90 -2.03
C THR A 385 10.75 1.43 -1.43
N PHE A 386 10.92 0.12 -1.28
CA PHE A 386 12.16 -0.47 -0.77
C PHE A 386 13.38 -0.15 -1.66
N LEU A 387 13.24 -0.27 -2.97
CA LEU A 387 14.34 0.03 -3.91
C LEU A 387 14.76 1.50 -3.84
N THR A 388 13.81 2.42 -3.73
CA THR A 388 14.10 3.86 -3.62
C THR A 388 14.83 4.16 -2.32
N ILE A 389 14.25 3.78 -1.19
CA ILE A 389 14.83 4.06 0.13
C ILE A 389 16.15 3.33 0.32
N GLY A 390 16.22 2.05 -0.06
CA GLY A 390 17.45 1.25 0.01
C GLY A 390 18.58 1.79 -0.86
N GLY A 391 18.24 2.37 -2.02
CA GLY A 391 19.21 3.00 -2.92
C GLY A 391 19.83 4.27 -2.33
N VAL A 392 19.01 5.15 -1.78
CA VAL A 392 19.46 6.44 -1.22
C VAL A 392 20.18 6.30 0.11
N THR A 393 19.84 5.26 0.90
CA THR A 393 20.51 4.93 2.17
C THR A 393 21.75 4.04 2.01
N LYS A 394 22.15 3.73 0.77
CA LYS A 394 23.26 2.81 0.47
C LYS A 394 23.06 1.38 1.02
N PHE A 395 21.82 0.97 1.28
CA PHE A 395 21.52 -0.43 1.64
C PHE A 395 21.67 -1.36 0.44
N ILE A 396 21.26 -0.89 -0.75
CA ILE A 396 21.43 -1.57 -2.05
C ILE A 396 21.99 -0.57 -3.07
N PRO A 397 22.53 -1.03 -4.21
CA PRO A 397 22.90 -0.13 -5.31
C PRO A 397 21.70 0.70 -5.78
N SER A 398 21.87 2.01 -5.97
CA SER A 398 20.81 2.89 -6.46
C SER A 398 20.29 2.41 -7.83
N THR A 399 18.97 2.30 -7.95
CA THR A 399 18.29 1.80 -9.14
C THR A 399 17.66 2.89 -9.99
N GLY A 400 17.57 4.13 -9.49
CA GLY A 400 16.93 5.24 -10.22
C GLY A 400 15.41 5.10 -10.29
N VAL A 401 14.81 4.61 -9.20
CA VAL A 401 13.35 4.42 -9.08
C VAL A 401 12.78 5.46 -8.14
N THR A 402 11.66 6.04 -8.51
CA THR A 402 10.98 7.10 -7.74
C THR A 402 10.21 6.53 -6.54
N LEU A 403 10.11 7.31 -5.44
CA LEU A 403 9.27 6.97 -4.29
C LEU A 403 7.78 7.18 -4.65
N PRO A 404 6.94 6.13 -4.58
CA PRO A 404 5.54 6.20 -5.01
C PRO A 404 4.76 7.37 -4.38
N LEU A 405 4.09 8.19 -5.20
CA LEU A 405 3.29 9.37 -4.84
C LEU A 405 4.08 10.55 -4.22
N VAL A 406 5.29 10.34 -3.76
CA VAL A 406 6.11 11.36 -3.09
C VAL A 406 7.07 12.04 -4.06
N SER A 407 7.77 11.26 -4.90
CA SER A 407 8.73 11.79 -5.87
C SER A 407 8.04 12.52 -7.03
N TYR A 408 8.76 13.48 -7.61
CA TYR A 408 8.44 13.98 -8.94
C TYR A 408 8.63 12.88 -9.98
N GLY A 409 7.58 12.62 -10.77
CA GLY A 409 7.65 11.62 -11.83
C GLY A 409 6.30 11.44 -12.51
N GLY A 410 6.15 12.03 -13.70
CA GLY A 410 4.84 12.08 -14.38
C GLY A 410 4.15 10.72 -14.53
N THR A 411 4.81 9.77 -15.19
CA THR A 411 4.23 8.44 -15.43
C THR A 411 4.21 7.58 -14.17
N SER A 412 5.19 7.73 -13.27
CA SER A 412 5.25 6.98 -12.02
C SER A 412 4.08 7.34 -11.09
N VAL A 413 3.76 8.63 -10.98
CA VAL A 413 2.61 9.09 -10.20
C VAL A 413 1.30 8.63 -10.83
N LEU A 414 1.15 8.75 -12.16
CA LEU A 414 -0.02 8.25 -12.88
C LEU A 414 -0.20 6.74 -12.63
N SER A 415 0.84 5.94 -12.83
CA SER A 415 0.76 4.48 -12.64
C SER A 415 0.43 4.12 -11.19
N THR A 416 0.99 4.83 -10.21
CA THR A 416 0.71 4.59 -8.80
C THR A 416 -0.73 4.96 -8.45
N ILE A 417 -1.26 6.08 -8.92
CA ILE A 417 -2.68 6.46 -8.72
C ILE A 417 -3.61 5.42 -9.37
N ILE A 418 -3.26 4.89 -10.56
CA ILE A 418 -3.99 3.78 -11.21
C ILE A 418 -3.95 2.52 -10.33
N MET A 419 -2.79 2.15 -9.77
CA MET A 419 -2.67 1.01 -8.85
C MET A 419 -3.60 1.18 -7.63
N PHE A 420 -3.60 2.36 -7.01
CA PHE A 420 -4.49 2.65 -5.89
C PHE A 420 -5.97 2.56 -6.30
N ALA A 421 -6.34 3.05 -7.47
CA ALA A 421 -7.70 2.97 -7.99
C ALA A 421 -8.14 1.53 -8.28
N ILE A 422 -7.24 0.67 -8.80
CA ILE A 422 -7.52 -0.76 -8.97
C ILE A 422 -7.78 -1.42 -7.61
N ILE A 423 -6.93 -1.16 -6.63
CA ILE A 423 -7.10 -1.68 -5.25
C ILE A 423 -8.41 -1.20 -4.65
N GLN A 424 -8.80 0.06 -4.86
CA GLN A 424 -10.12 0.57 -4.43
C GLN A 424 -11.26 -0.16 -5.12
N GLY A 425 -11.13 -0.45 -6.42
CA GLY A 425 -12.11 -1.25 -7.16
C GLY A 425 -12.26 -2.66 -6.60
N LEU A 426 -11.13 -3.29 -6.24
CA LEU A 426 -11.10 -4.62 -5.62
C LEU A 426 -11.70 -4.61 -4.20
N TYR A 427 -11.45 -3.55 -3.44
CA TYR A 427 -12.06 -3.37 -2.12
C TYR A 427 -13.58 -3.27 -2.22
N VAL A 428 -14.11 -2.44 -3.13
CA VAL A 428 -15.55 -2.28 -3.35
C VAL A 428 -16.17 -3.60 -3.86
N LEU A 429 -15.49 -4.32 -4.77
CA LEU A 429 -15.94 -5.63 -5.26
C LEU A 429 -16.10 -6.63 -4.12
N ARG A 430 -15.14 -6.68 -3.19
CA ARG A 430 -15.21 -7.54 -1.99
C ARG A 430 -16.43 -7.22 -1.13
N GLU A 431 -16.66 -5.93 -0.84
CA GLU A 431 -17.81 -5.49 -0.05
C GLU A 431 -19.15 -5.88 -0.71
N ASP A 432 -19.23 -5.75 -2.05
CA ASP A 432 -20.43 -6.17 -2.81
C ASP A 432 -20.65 -7.69 -2.70
N GLU A 433 -19.59 -8.51 -2.80
CA GLU A 433 -19.66 -9.97 -2.64
C GLU A 433 -20.11 -10.39 -1.23
N GLU A 434 -19.63 -9.73 -0.19
CA GLU A 434 -20.01 -10.01 1.20
C GLU A 434 -21.51 -9.71 1.43
N GLU A 435 -21.99 -8.58 0.93
CA GLU A 435 -23.41 -8.21 1.05
C GLU A 435 -24.33 -9.20 0.32
N ASP A 436 -23.97 -9.63 -0.90
CA ASP A 436 -24.74 -10.60 -1.65
C ASP A 436 -24.86 -11.94 -0.91
N ILE A 437 -23.83 -12.34 -0.18
CA ILE A 437 -23.86 -13.56 0.62
C ILE A 437 -24.77 -13.40 1.84
N GLU A 438 -24.68 -12.27 2.53
CA GLU A 438 -25.56 -12.00 3.66
C GLU A 438 -27.04 -11.96 3.23
N ARG A 439 -27.34 -11.30 2.12
CA ARG A 439 -28.68 -11.28 1.54
C ARG A 439 -29.20 -12.70 1.23
N LYS A 440 -28.36 -13.54 0.60
CA LYS A 440 -28.71 -14.94 0.32
C LYS A 440 -28.91 -15.77 1.59
N LYS A 441 -28.09 -15.56 2.64
CA LYS A 441 -28.26 -16.21 3.94
C LYS A 441 -29.58 -15.81 4.61
N LEU A 442 -29.91 -14.52 4.58
CA LEU A 442 -31.16 -14.00 5.14
C LEU A 442 -32.40 -14.53 4.38
N GLN A 443 -32.34 -14.60 3.05
CA GLN A 443 -33.41 -15.20 2.25
C GLN A 443 -33.62 -16.67 2.58
N ARG A 444 -32.55 -17.48 2.69
CA ARG A 444 -32.63 -18.90 3.07
C ARG A 444 -33.23 -19.08 4.46
N ARG A 445 -32.86 -18.21 5.43
CA ARG A 445 -33.46 -18.24 6.79
C ARG A 445 -34.95 -17.89 6.78
N ARG A 446 -35.39 -16.95 5.91
CA ARG A 446 -36.80 -16.60 5.77
C ARG A 446 -37.60 -17.74 5.14
N THR A 447 -37.11 -18.39 4.08
CA THR A 447 -37.76 -19.51 3.42
C THR A 447 -37.81 -20.74 4.32
N SER A 448 -36.80 -21.05 5.12
CA SER A 448 -36.83 -22.16 6.08
C SER A 448 -37.84 -21.89 7.22
N ARG A 449 -38.02 -20.65 7.67
CA ARG A 449 -39.01 -20.29 8.69
C ARG A 449 -40.45 -20.35 8.12
N SER A 450 -40.67 -19.91 6.89
CA SER A 450 -41.98 -20.01 6.24
C SER A 450 -42.39 -21.47 5.91
N GLY A 451 -41.42 -22.32 5.56
CA GLY A 451 -41.64 -23.77 5.33
C GLY A 451 -41.96 -24.53 6.63
N SER A 452 -41.39 -24.11 7.77
CA SER A 452 -41.70 -24.71 9.07
C SER A 452 -43.05 -24.25 9.63
N ALA A 453 -43.51 -23.07 9.28
CA ALA A 453 -44.84 -22.54 9.66
C ALA A 453 -45.97 -23.14 8.80
N ALA A 454 -45.69 -23.64 7.57
CA ALA A 454 -46.66 -24.25 6.70
C ALA A 454 -46.84 -25.81 6.95
N GLY A 455 -45.99 -26.37 7.84
CA GLY A 455 -45.94 -27.84 8.08
C GLY A 455 -46.59 -28.34 9.37
N GLU A 456 -47.28 -27.51 10.16
CA GLU A 456 -48.11 -27.96 11.26
C GLU A 456 -49.55 -28.19 10.77
N PRO A 457 -49.97 -29.46 10.51
CA PRO A 457 -51.38 -29.75 10.35
C PRO A 457 -52.06 -29.50 11.69
N ALA A 458 -53.05 -28.59 11.68
CA ALA A 458 -53.94 -28.36 12.81
C ALA A 458 -54.45 -29.71 13.34
N ARG A 459 -53.91 -30.16 14.45
CA ARG A 459 -54.41 -31.28 15.23
C ARG A 459 -55.77 -30.88 15.74
N ARG A 460 -56.85 -31.25 14.98
CA ARG A 460 -58.22 -31.15 15.40
C ARG A 460 -58.35 -32.04 16.63
N GLU A 461 -58.37 -31.47 17.81
CA GLU A 461 -58.87 -32.09 19.04
C GLU A 461 -60.35 -32.44 18.86
N ARG A 462 -60.62 -33.75 18.67
CA ARG A 462 -61.98 -34.31 18.87
C ARG A 462 -62.32 -34.18 20.32
N ILE A 463 -63.18 -33.24 20.65
CA ILE A 463 -63.87 -33.16 21.94
C ILE A 463 -64.83 -34.34 21.97
N SER A 464 -64.50 -35.43 22.67
CA SER A 464 -65.42 -36.46 23.09
C SER A 464 -66.04 -36.03 24.42
N ARG A 465 -67.41 -35.86 24.38
CA ARG A 465 -68.24 -35.56 25.55
C ARG A 465 -68.08 -36.66 26.62
N PRO A 466 -67.99 -36.34 27.93
CA PRO A 466 -68.05 -37.35 28.99
C PRO A 466 -69.52 -37.72 29.29
N LYS A 467 -69.76 -39.02 29.47
CA LYS A 467 -70.93 -39.58 30.13
C LYS A 467 -70.77 -39.39 31.65
N GLU A 468 -71.84 -38.85 32.26
CA GLU A 468 -72.06 -38.82 33.71
C GLU A 468 -72.24 -40.23 34.27
N GLU A 469 -71.66 -40.46 35.44
CA GLU A 469 -72.11 -41.28 36.56
C GLU A 469 -71.05 -41.14 37.64
N GLY A 470 -71.28 -40.58 38.71
CA GLY A 470 -72.03 -40.66 39.90
C GLY A 470 -71.20 -41.17 41.07
N ARG A 471 -71.10 -40.39 42.10
CA ARG A 471 -71.01 -40.69 43.55
C ARG A 471 -69.77 -40.19 44.27
N ARG A 472 -69.99 -39.19 45.10
CA ARG A 472 -69.74 -39.02 46.59
C ARG A 472 -68.36 -39.52 47.05
N GLU A 473 -67.58 -38.81 47.82
CA GLU A 473 -67.73 -38.09 49.07
C GLU A 473 -66.50 -37.24 49.40
N LYS A 474 -66.72 -36.24 50.23
CA LYS A 474 -65.84 -35.27 50.93
C LYS A 474 -65.00 -35.93 52.05
N PRO A 475 -64.25 -35.11 52.82
CA PRO A 475 -63.18 -34.10 52.64
C PRO A 475 -62.00 -34.32 53.57
N GLN A 476 -60.98 -33.51 53.58
CA GLN A 476 -60.27 -32.87 54.72
C GLN A 476 -58.90 -32.36 54.23
N GLN A 477 -58.66 -31.04 54.31
CA GLN A 477 -57.90 -30.30 55.28
C GLN A 477 -56.45 -30.77 55.44
N THR A 478 -55.43 -29.94 55.37
CA THR A 478 -55.15 -28.65 55.92
C THR A 478 -53.75 -28.18 55.51
N ASN A 479 -53.58 -26.84 55.43
CA ASN A 479 -52.43 -26.07 55.87
C ASN A 479 -51.04 -26.48 55.28
N GLY A 480 -50.24 -25.62 54.87
CA GLY A 480 -49.98 -24.28 55.23
C GLY A 480 -48.54 -23.90 54.83
N TRP A 481 -48.41 -22.72 54.40
CA TRP A 481 -47.35 -21.77 54.74
C TRP A 481 -45.88 -22.01 54.39
N ARG A 482 -45.36 -20.95 53.76
CA ARG A 482 -44.14 -20.13 53.96
C ARG A 482 -42.93 -20.37 53.05
N THR A 483 -42.79 -19.38 52.18
CA THR A 483 -41.66 -18.38 52.13
C THR A 483 -40.26 -18.88 52.44
N LYS A 484 -39.37 -18.55 51.56
CA LYS A 484 -38.14 -17.75 51.68
C LYS A 484 -37.06 -18.32 50.77
N GLU A 485 -36.60 -17.50 49.84
CA GLU A 485 -35.37 -16.68 49.91
C GLU A 485 -34.04 -17.41 49.69
N LYS A 486 -33.35 -16.89 48.69
CA LYS A 486 -31.88 -16.65 48.62
C LYS A 486 -30.90 -17.82 48.65
N GLY A 487 -30.05 -17.80 47.66
CA GLY A 487 -28.78 -18.52 47.67
C GLY A 487 -27.90 -18.25 46.44
N ARG A 488 -27.22 -17.14 46.46
CA ARG A 488 -25.97 -16.86 45.78
C ARG A 488 -24.97 -17.99 45.99
N THR A 489 -24.24 -18.44 44.96
CA THR A 489 -22.89 -18.97 45.15
C THR A 489 -21.98 -18.59 43.99
N GLN A 490 -20.85 -18.04 44.38
CA GLN A 490 -19.70 -17.59 43.62
C GLN A 490 -18.78 -18.78 43.26
N PRO A 491 -17.76 -18.55 42.40
CA PRO A 491 -16.91 -19.56 41.79
C PRO A 491 -15.71 -19.97 42.65
N PRO A 492 -15.05 -21.10 42.41
CA PRO A 492 -13.91 -21.54 43.21
C PRO A 492 -12.58 -20.95 42.76
N LYS A 493 -11.79 -20.68 43.77
CA LYS A 493 -10.45 -20.07 43.78
C LYS A 493 -9.36 -21.05 43.32
N LYS A 494 -8.27 -20.42 42.83
CA LYS A 494 -6.91 -20.87 42.67
C LYS A 494 -6.35 -21.76 43.78
N ARG A 495 -5.49 -22.73 43.41
CA ARG A 495 -4.50 -23.31 44.29
C ARG A 495 -3.09 -23.11 43.74
N THR A 496 -2.31 -22.36 44.51
CA THR A 496 -0.84 -22.25 44.54
C THR A 496 -0.26 -23.40 45.36
N ALA A 497 0.87 -23.94 44.94
CA ALA A 497 1.95 -24.53 45.74
C ALA A 497 3.18 -24.57 44.85
N ALA A 498 4.22 -23.97 45.01
CA ALA A 498 5.33 -23.68 45.91
C ALA A 498 6.30 -24.85 46.07
N SER A 499 7.60 -24.50 45.85
CA SER A 499 8.85 -25.10 46.43
C SER A 499 9.29 -26.44 45.79
N GLU A 500 10.53 -26.64 45.39
CA GLU A 500 11.82 -26.42 46.02
C GLU A 500 12.99 -26.50 45.00
N ARG A 501 13.94 -25.65 45.14
CA ARG A 501 15.37 -25.76 45.28
C ARG A 501 16.05 -27.11 44.89
N ASN A 502 17.06 -27.07 43.99
CA ASN A 502 18.42 -27.32 44.39
C ASN A 502 19.51 -26.98 43.32
N THR A 503 20.42 -26.19 43.68
CA THR A 503 21.89 -26.05 43.61
C THR A 503 22.71 -27.01 42.73
N GLY A 504 23.67 -26.41 42.04
CA GLY A 504 24.90 -27.07 41.56
C GLY A 504 25.54 -26.40 40.34
N ARG A 505 26.28 -25.37 40.44
CA ARG A 505 27.76 -25.16 40.58
C ARG A 505 28.64 -25.85 39.55
N LYS A 506 29.43 -24.98 38.92
CA LYS A 506 30.83 -25.12 38.40
C LYS A 506 30.99 -25.25 36.89
N LYS A 507 31.58 -24.24 36.31
CA LYS A 507 33.01 -23.91 36.05
C LYS A 507 33.51 -24.23 34.66
N ARG A 508 34.09 -23.16 34.09
CA ARG A 508 35.31 -23.01 33.26
C ARG A 508 35.26 -23.39 31.78
N SER A 509 35.55 -22.39 31.00
CA SER A 509 36.79 -22.02 30.25
C SER A 509 36.83 -22.59 28.83
N GLN A 510 36.77 -21.84 27.89
CA GLN A 510 37.79 -21.17 27.07
C GLN A 510 37.06 -20.21 26.10
#